data_bc4196d702661078cfb8f20b29c8b22f
#
_entry.id   bc4196d702661078cfb8f20b29c8b22f
#
_cell.length_a   1.000
_cell.length_b   1.000
_cell.length_c   1.000
_cell.angle_alpha   90.00
_cell.angle_beta   90.00
_cell.angle_gamma   90.00
#
_symmetry.space_group_name_H-M   'P 1'
#
loop_
_entity.id
_entity.type
_entity.pdbx_description
1 polymer ?
#
loop_
_entity_poly.entity_id
_entity_poly.type
_entity_poly.pdbx_seq_one_letter_code
_entity_poly.pdbx_strand_id
1 'polypeptide(L)'
;LEAQNLLENMICILLGQKRNSQRILRLTMAALLLELTNRTYNITRGTPSAYEQSLVLDALSYIENHYRTASLEDFCRQVGQPSYYISRLMKKYSPYTFNRYVQKRRMVQAIYLLTETSMPIEDIIVQVGYENSSHFHRLFKKEFGQSPKAYRTSYLEKL
;
A
#
# COMPACT_ATOMS: atom_id res chain seq x y z
N LEU A 1 -8.36 -4.27 -25.24
CA LEU A 1 -8.85 -5.67 -25.16
C LEU A 1 -8.38 -6.35 -23.85
N GLU A 2 -7.08 -6.29 -23.47
CA GLU A 2 -6.58 -7.00 -22.28
C GLU A 2 -7.08 -6.41 -20.94
N ALA A 3 -7.08 -5.10 -20.79
CA ALA A 3 -7.59 -4.44 -19.58
C ALA A 3 -9.10 -4.65 -19.40
N GLN A 4 -9.85 -4.77 -20.47
CA GLN A 4 -11.29 -5.03 -20.46
C GLN A 4 -11.58 -6.47 -20.02
N ASN A 5 -10.81 -7.44 -20.49
CA ASN A 5 -10.87 -8.83 -20.08
C ASN A 5 -10.48 -9.02 -18.59
N LEU A 6 -9.49 -8.25 -18.10
CA LEU A 6 -9.10 -8.27 -16.69
C LEU A 6 -10.21 -7.71 -15.78
N LEU A 7 -10.91 -6.65 -16.21
CA LEU A 7 -12.05 -6.09 -15.46
C LEU A 7 -13.24 -7.06 -15.43
N GLU A 8 -13.56 -7.70 -16.54
CA GLU A 8 -14.64 -8.70 -16.61
C GLU A 8 -14.34 -9.92 -15.72
N ASN A 9 -13.10 -10.40 -15.74
CA ASN A 9 -12.65 -11.46 -14.85
C ASN A 9 -12.72 -11.06 -13.37
N MET A 10 -12.38 -9.81 -13.01
CA MET A 10 -12.51 -9.30 -11.65
C MET A 10 -13.98 -9.30 -11.19
N ILE A 11 -14.90 -8.86 -12.04
CA ILE A 11 -16.34 -8.83 -11.77
C ILE A 11 -16.86 -10.28 -11.55
N CYS A 12 -16.48 -11.22 -12.40
CA CYS A 12 -16.85 -12.63 -12.26
C CYS A 12 -16.32 -13.27 -10.97
N ILE A 13 -15.11 -12.91 -10.54
CA ILE A 13 -14.51 -13.40 -9.29
C ILE A 13 -15.21 -12.82 -8.06
N LEU A 14 -15.61 -11.54 -8.09
CA LEU A 14 -16.37 -10.89 -7.02
C LEU A 14 -17.75 -11.49 -6.84
N LEU A 15 -18.42 -11.85 -7.95
CA LEU A 15 -19.75 -12.48 -7.92
C LEU A 15 -19.71 -13.96 -7.54
N GLY A 16 -18.57 -14.65 -7.73
CA GLY A 16 -18.46 -16.11 -7.61
C GLY A 16 -18.17 -16.68 -6.20
N GLN A 17 -17.98 -15.87 -5.15
CA GLN A 17 -17.77 -16.26 -3.72
C GLN A 17 -16.96 -17.55 -3.45
N LYS A 18 -15.88 -17.81 -4.17
CA LYS A 18 -15.03 -18.99 -3.92
C LYS A 18 -13.86 -18.65 -2.97
N ARG A 19 -13.47 -19.64 -2.14
CA ARG A 19 -12.42 -19.56 -1.09
C ARG A 19 -11.06 -18.97 -1.53
N ASN A 20 -10.78 -18.91 -2.84
CA ASN A 20 -9.58 -18.31 -3.42
C ASN A 20 -9.82 -16.96 -4.10
N SER A 21 -11.04 -16.41 -4.07
CA SER A 21 -11.43 -15.20 -4.81
C SER A 21 -10.60 -14.00 -4.43
N GLN A 22 -10.27 -13.81 -3.15
CA GLN A 22 -9.45 -12.66 -2.70
C GLN A 22 -8.01 -12.71 -3.22
N ARG A 23 -7.41 -13.90 -3.31
CA ARG A 23 -6.03 -14.06 -3.81
C ARG A 23 -5.96 -13.81 -5.31
N ILE A 24 -6.91 -14.34 -6.05
CA ILE A 24 -7.04 -14.13 -7.49
C ILE A 24 -7.36 -12.66 -7.78
N LEU A 25 -8.26 -12.04 -6.99
CA LEU A 25 -8.60 -10.62 -7.12
C LEU A 25 -7.37 -9.72 -6.92
N ARG A 26 -6.52 -10.01 -5.92
CA ARG A 26 -5.27 -9.26 -5.70
C ARG A 26 -4.30 -9.41 -6.88
N LEU A 27 -4.17 -10.61 -7.44
CA LEU A 27 -3.30 -10.87 -8.58
C LEU A 27 -3.81 -10.20 -9.86
N THR A 28 -5.12 -10.23 -10.12
CA THR A 28 -5.73 -9.55 -11.28
C THR A 28 -5.70 -8.04 -11.15
N MET A 29 -5.89 -7.49 -9.92
CA MET A 29 -5.66 -6.05 -9.67
C MET A 29 -4.20 -5.65 -9.88
N ALA A 30 -3.25 -6.44 -9.41
CA ALA A 30 -1.83 -6.17 -9.63
C ALA A 30 -1.48 -6.22 -11.14
N ALA A 31 -2.00 -7.19 -11.88
CA ALA A 31 -1.82 -7.28 -13.32
C ALA A 31 -2.44 -6.10 -14.06
N LEU A 32 -3.66 -5.67 -13.68
CA LEU A 32 -4.32 -4.49 -14.24
C LEU A 32 -3.51 -3.20 -13.97
N LEU A 33 -3.02 -3.04 -12.74
CA LEU A 33 -2.19 -1.89 -12.39
C LEU A 33 -0.87 -1.88 -13.15
N LEU A 34 -0.23 -3.04 -13.34
CA LEU A 34 0.97 -3.18 -14.16
C LEU A 34 0.70 -2.82 -15.63
N GLU A 35 -0.41 -3.27 -16.19
CA GLU A 35 -0.80 -2.96 -17.57
C GLU A 35 -1.09 -1.46 -17.76
N LEU A 36 -1.80 -0.84 -16.81
CA LEU A 36 -2.07 0.60 -16.83
C LEU A 36 -0.78 1.41 -16.66
N THR A 37 0.13 1.00 -15.80
CA THR A 37 1.43 1.68 -15.62
C THR A 37 2.31 1.54 -16.85
N ASN A 38 2.37 0.37 -17.49
CA ASN A 38 3.13 0.14 -18.72
C ASN A 38 2.62 1.00 -19.89
N ARG A 39 1.31 1.16 -20.03
CA ARG A 39 0.73 2.04 -21.05
C ARG A 39 1.04 3.51 -20.79
N THR A 40 0.96 3.96 -19.54
CA THR A 40 1.27 5.35 -19.15
C THR A 40 2.77 5.65 -19.28
N TYR A 41 3.64 4.68 -18.98
CA TYR A 41 5.09 4.81 -19.06
C TYR A 41 5.59 5.02 -20.51
N ASN A 42 4.93 4.44 -21.48
CA ASN A 42 5.31 4.56 -22.89
C ASN A 42 4.87 5.88 -23.55
N ILE A 43 3.89 6.60 -22.97
CA ILE A 43 3.33 7.84 -23.56
C ILE A 43 4.09 9.10 -23.09
N THR A 44 4.82 9.05 -21.96
CA THR A 44 5.27 10.27 -21.26
C THR A 44 6.79 10.44 -21.14
N ARG A 45 7.62 9.66 -21.82
CA ARG A 45 9.07 9.90 -21.85
C ARG A 45 9.38 11.17 -22.64
N GLY A 46 9.56 12.30 -21.95
CA GLY A 46 10.10 13.51 -22.56
C GLY A 46 9.53 14.85 -22.10
N THR A 47 8.52 14.88 -21.21
CA THR A 47 8.01 16.14 -20.66
C THR A 47 8.42 16.31 -19.17
N PRO A 48 8.60 17.55 -18.67
CA PRO A 48 8.84 17.79 -17.23
C PRO A 48 7.78 17.13 -16.33
N SER A 49 6.54 17.04 -16.81
CA SER A 49 5.45 16.34 -16.14
C SER A 49 5.69 14.83 -16.01
N ALA A 50 6.32 14.19 -16.99
CA ALA A 50 6.63 12.75 -16.96
C ALA A 50 7.70 12.42 -15.92
N TYR A 51 8.75 13.25 -15.81
CA TYR A 51 9.77 13.10 -14.79
C TYR A 51 9.19 13.27 -13.38
N GLU A 52 8.32 14.28 -13.18
CA GLU A 52 7.65 14.50 -11.90
C GLU A 52 6.78 13.29 -11.51
N GLN A 53 6.07 12.71 -12.47
CA GLN A 53 5.24 11.53 -12.25
C GLN A 53 6.10 10.29 -11.95
N SER A 54 7.22 10.10 -12.65
CA SER A 54 8.13 8.99 -12.37
C SER A 54 8.69 9.06 -10.94
N LEU A 55 9.07 10.25 -10.45
CA LEU A 55 9.51 10.42 -9.07
C LEU A 55 8.45 10.03 -8.03
N VAL A 56 7.17 10.29 -8.32
CA VAL A 56 6.07 9.86 -7.44
C VAL A 56 5.91 8.34 -7.47
N LEU A 57 6.00 7.71 -8.66
CA LEU A 57 5.96 6.25 -8.78
C LEU A 57 7.15 5.60 -8.07
N ASP A 58 8.34 6.17 -8.20
CA ASP A 58 9.55 5.71 -7.50
C ASP A 58 9.38 5.82 -5.97
N ALA A 59 8.76 6.92 -5.48
CA ALA A 59 8.45 7.08 -4.06
C ALA A 59 7.47 6.00 -3.56
N LEU A 60 6.42 5.70 -4.34
CA LEU A 60 5.46 4.65 -3.99
C LEU A 60 6.12 3.26 -4.01
N SER A 61 6.95 2.97 -5.00
CA SER A 61 7.72 1.72 -5.09
C SER A 61 8.70 1.58 -3.92
N TYR A 62 9.40 2.66 -3.56
CA TYR A 62 10.27 2.70 -2.40
C TYR A 62 9.51 2.40 -1.10
N ILE A 63 8.35 3.03 -0.90
CA ILE A 63 7.50 2.77 0.27
C ILE A 63 7.06 1.30 0.31
N GLU A 64 6.63 0.74 -0.82
CA GLU A 64 6.19 -0.66 -0.89
C GLU A 64 7.29 -1.63 -0.45
N ASN A 65 8.51 -1.40 -0.90
CA ASN A 65 9.65 -2.27 -0.63
C ASN A 65 10.31 -2.03 0.74
N HIS A 66 10.19 -0.82 1.30
CA HIS A 66 10.93 -0.42 2.51
C HIS A 66 10.02 0.09 3.64
N TYR A 67 8.70 -0.16 3.61
CA TYR A 67 7.70 0.43 4.53
C TYR A 67 8.08 0.35 6.02
N ARG A 68 8.85 -0.67 6.43
CA ARG A 68 9.29 -0.84 7.83
C ARG A 68 10.20 0.29 8.30
N THR A 69 11.09 0.74 7.44
CA THR A 69 12.14 1.73 7.73
C THR A 69 12.05 2.97 6.86
N ALA A 70 11.08 3.02 5.93
CA ALA A 70 10.99 4.10 4.96
C ALA A 70 10.89 5.47 5.62
N SER A 71 11.81 6.36 5.23
CA SER A 71 11.79 7.78 5.55
C SER A 71 11.80 8.63 4.28
N LEU A 72 11.19 9.81 4.35
CA LEU A 72 11.21 10.76 3.23
C LEU A 72 12.65 11.25 2.95
N GLU A 73 13.44 11.44 4.01
CA GLU A 73 14.82 11.92 3.89
C GLU A 73 15.71 10.91 3.15
N ASP A 74 15.60 9.62 3.48
CA ASP A 74 16.38 8.57 2.81
C ASP A 74 15.99 8.43 1.34
N PHE A 75 14.69 8.46 1.04
CA PHE A 75 14.23 8.49 -0.35
C PHE A 75 14.77 9.70 -1.11
N CYS A 76 14.69 10.90 -0.52
CA CYS A 76 15.19 12.13 -1.13
C CYS A 76 16.69 12.06 -1.40
N ARG A 77 17.46 11.47 -0.48
CA ARG A 77 18.90 11.24 -0.66
C ARG A 77 19.18 10.29 -1.81
N GLN A 78 18.40 9.24 -1.93
CA GLN A 78 18.53 8.24 -3.01
C GLN A 78 18.26 8.84 -4.39
N VAL A 79 17.24 9.69 -4.53
CA VAL A 79 16.86 10.29 -5.83
C VAL A 79 17.56 11.64 -6.10
N GLY A 80 18.36 12.14 -5.16
CA GLY A 80 19.07 13.42 -5.30
C GLY A 80 18.13 14.64 -5.36
N GLN A 81 16.96 14.57 -4.72
CA GLN A 81 15.97 15.64 -4.73
C GLN A 81 15.64 16.14 -3.32
N PRO A 82 15.40 17.44 -3.13
CA PRO A 82 15.08 17.97 -1.82
C PRO A 82 13.67 17.56 -1.35
N SER A 83 13.49 17.40 -0.03
CA SER A 83 12.26 16.90 0.58
C SER A 83 11.02 17.75 0.28
N TYR A 84 11.18 19.08 0.20
CA TYR A 84 10.08 19.97 -0.16
C TYR A 84 9.56 19.71 -1.59
N TYR A 85 10.48 19.37 -2.52
CA TYR A 85 10.12 19.08 -3.90
C TYR A 85 9.31 17.78 -4.00
N ILE A 86 9.80 16.68 -3.39
CA ILE A 86 9.08 15.42 -3.33
C ILE A 86 7.71 15.59 -2.62
N SER A 87 7.67 16.31 -1.50
CA SER A 87 6.42 16.58 -0.78
C SER A 87 5.40 17.33 -1.64
N ARG A 88 5.86 18.30 -2.47
CA ARG A 88 5.03 19.03 -3.42
C ARG A 88 4.50 18.11 -4.53
N LEU A 89 5.35 17.24 -5.08
CA LEU A 89 4.95 16.28 -6.10
C LEU A 89 3.92 15.28 -5.55
N MET A 90 4.16 14.75 -4.34
CA MET A 90 3.19 13.88 -3.69
C MET A 90 1.82 14.54 -3.54
N LYS A 91 1.77 15.83 -3.16
CA LYS A 91 0.50 16.58 -3.08
C LYS A 91 -0.14 16.85 -4.45
N LYS A 92 0.68 17.02 -5.51
CA LYS A 92 0.20 17.31 -6.86
C LYS A 92 -0.40 16.09 -7.55
N TYR A 93 0.25 14.93 -7.40
CA TYR A 93 -0.05 13.72 -8.17
C TYR A 93 -0.66 12.58 -7.35
N SER A 94 -0.86 12.75 -6.05
CA SER A 94 -1.31 11.70 -5.17
C SER A 94 -2.26 12.23 -4.08
N PRO A 95 -3.23 11.43 -3.62
CA PRO A 95 -4.18 11.84 -2.58
C PRO A 95 -3.57 11.88 -1.18
N TYR A 96 -2.36 11.35 -0.98
CA TYR A 96 -1.73 11.25 0.34
C TYR A 96 -0.29 11.75 0.32
N THR A 97 0.20 12.20 1.50
CA THR A 97 1.61 12.49 1.72
C THR A 97 2.44 11.21 1.79
N PHE A 98 3.75 11.30 1.61
CA PHE A 98 4.70 10.20 1.74
C PHE A 98 4.49 9.42 3.06
N ASN A 99 4.51 10.14 4.19
CA ASN A 99 4.34 9.52 5.52
C ASN A 99 2.97 8.85 5.68
N ARG A 100 1.91 9.38 5.07
CA ARG A 100 0.59 8.76 5.11
C ARG A 100 0.55 7.47 4.28
N TYR A 101 1.29 7.39 3.17
CA TYR A 101 1.46 6.13 2.43
C TYR A 101 2.22 5.08 3.23
N VAL A 102 3.34 5.45 3.86
CA VAL A 102 4.09 4.55 4.76
C VAL A 102 3.16 4.01 5.85
N GLN A 103 2.41 4.89 6.51
CA GLN A 103 1.45 4.50 7.54
C GLN A 103 0.40 3.52 7.02
N LYS A 104 -0.22 3.82 5.88
CA LYS A 104 -1.22 2.93 5.26
C LYS A 104 -0.62 1.56 4.92
N ARG A 105 0.58 1.53 4.35
CA ARG A 105 1.25 0.28 3.99
C ARG A 105 1.56 -0.58 5.22
N ARG A 106 2.06 0.04 6.31
CA ARG A 106 2.26 -0.63 7.60
C ARG A 106 0.96 -1.19 8.17
N MET A 107 -0.15 -0.46 8.09
CA MET A 107 -1.45 -0.91 8.55
C MET A 107 -1.99 -2.09 7.74
N VAL A 108 -1.86 -2.06 6.42
CA VAL A 108 -2.23 -3.20 5.56
C VAL A 108 -1.44 -4.44 5.92
N GLN A 109 -0.13 -4.32 6.16
CA GLN A 109 0.70 -5.43 6.59
C GLN A 109 0.32 -5.93 7.98
N ALA A 110 -0.03 -5.02 8.91
CA ALA A 110 -0.49 -5.39 10.24
C ALA A 110 -1.78 -6.23 10.17
N ILE A 111 -2.76 -5.84 9.34
CA ILE A 111 -3.97 -6.64 9.12
C ILE A 111 -3.61 -8.03 8.62
N TYR A 112 -2.77 -8.13 7.59
CA TYR A 112 -2.34 -9.41 7.06
C TYR A 112 -1.75 -10.32 8.14
N LEU A 113 -0.85 -9.81 8.98
CA LEU A 113 -0.26 -10.57 10.08
C LEU A 113 -1.27 -10.92 11.17
N LEU A 114 -2.24 -10.04 11.44
CA LEU A 114 -3.29 -10.29 12.42
C LEU A 114 -4.25 -11.42 11.99
N THR A 115 -4.53 -11.53 10.69
CA THR A 115 -5.52 -12.47 10.14
C THR A 115 -4.93 -13.79 9.68
N GLU A 116 -3.70 -13.77 9.16
CA GLU A 116 -3.08 -14.92 8.53
C GLU A 116 -2.04 -15.62 9.44
N THR A 117 -1.77 -15.09 10.63
CA THR A 117 -0.79 -15.66 11.55
C THR A 117 -1.27 -15.64 13.00
N SER A 118 -0.68 -16.51 13.83
CA SER A 118 -0.84 -16.50 15.30
C SER A 118 0.16 -15.61 16.02
N MET A 119 0.94 -14.77 15.30
CA MET A 119 1.99 -13.92 15.86
C MET A 119 1.44 -13.00 16.96
N PRO A 120 2.14 -12.86 18.12
CA PRO A 120 1.75 -11.91 19.16
C PRO A 120 1.62 -10.49 18.61
N ILE A 121 0.67 -9.71 19.14
CA ILE A 121 0.40 -8.35 18.63
C ILE A 121 1.62 -7.44 18.80
N GLU A 122 2.34 -7.57 19.89
CA GLU A 122 3.57 -6.79 20.14
C GLU A 122 4.64 -7.08 19.08
N ASP A 123 4.79 -8.33 18.66
CA ASP A 123 5.72 -8.72 17.61
C ASP A 123 5.28 -8.17 16.24
N ILE A 124 3.97 -8.17 15.97
CA ILE A 124 3.41 -7.54 14.76
C ILE A 124 3.75 -6.05 14.72
N ILE A 125 3.61 -5.34 15.84
CA ILE A 125 3.91 -3.90 15.94
C ILE A 125 5.36 -3.62 15.53
N VAL A 126 6.29 -4.38 16.07
CA VAL A 126 7.72 -4.29 15.72
C VAL A 126 7.95 -4.70 14.25
N GLN A 127 7.34 -5.79 13.83
CA GLN A 127 7.47 -6.34 12.48
C GLN A 127 7.03 -5.36 11.39
N VAL A 128 6.01 -4.55 11.66
CA VAL A 128 5.53 -3.55 10.69
C VAL A 128 6.25 -2.20 10.82
N GLY A 129 7.21 -2.05 11.73
CA GLY A 129 8.08 -0.89 11.85
C GLY A 129 7.57 0.20 12.80
N TYR A 130 6.83 -0.17 13.86
CA TYR A 130 6.51 0.75 14.95
C TYR A 130 7.34 0.43 16.19
N GLU A 131 7.98 1.45 16.76
CA GLU A 131 8.71 1.36 18.02
C GLU A 131 7.80 1.64 19.22
N ASN A 132 6.74 2.44 19.03
CA ASN A 132 5.81 2.82 20.09
C ASN A 132 4.47 2.09 19.93
N SER A 133 4.24 1.11 20.80
CA SER A 133 3.02 0.30 20.82
C SER A 133 1.76 1.15 21.04
N SER A 134 1.77 2.10 21.97
CA SER A 134 0.62 2.98 22.22
C SER A 134 0.25 3.83 21.01
N HIS A 135 1.25 4.31 20.25
CA HIS A 135 1.03 5.04 19.01
C HIS A 135 0.37 4.14 17.96
N PHE A 136 0.88 2.93 17.76
CA PHE A 136 0.27 1.95 16.87
C PHE A 136 -1.18 1.65 17.22
N HIS A 137 -1.48 1.32 18.48
CA HIS A 137 -2.84 1.01 18.93
C HIS A 137 -3.82 2.16 18.66
N ARG A 138 -3.41 3.41 18.91
CA ARG A 138 -4.22 4.59 18.62
C ARG A 138 -4.49 4.76 17.13
N LEU A 139 -3.46 4.60 16.30
CA LEU A 139 -3.59 4.69 14.84
C LEU A 139 -4.46 3.57 14.28
N PHE A 140 -4.25 2.34 14.73
CA PHE A 140 -5.03 1.18 14.29
C PHE A 140 -6.51 1.36 14.64
N LYS A 141 -6.82 1.76 15.88
CA LYS A 141 -8.20 2.05 16.28
C LYS A 141 -8.82 3.18 15.49
N LYS A 142 -8.06 4.23 15.18
CA LYS A 142 -8.52 5.35 14.33
C LYS A 142 -8.85 4.90 12.90
N GLU A 143 -8.06 4.00 12.32
CA GLU A 143 -8.22 3.55 10.93
C GLU A 143 -9.32 2.50 10.77
N PHE A 144 -9.46 1.57 11.75
CA PHE A 144 -10.34 0.39 11.66
C PHE A 144 -11.48 0.37 12.70
N GLY A 145 -11.62 1.39 13.53
CA GLY A 145 -12.69 1.52 14.52
C GLY A 145 -12.53 0.64 15.77
N GLN A 146 -11.59 -0.31 15.78
CA GLN A 146 -11.39 -1.28 16.87
C GLN A 146 -9.92 -1.54 17.15
N SER A 147 -9.63 -2.18 18.31
CA SER A 147 -8.26 -2.53 18.67
C SER A 147 -7.74 -3.70 17.80
N PRO A 148 -6.40 -3.89 17.66
CA PRO A 148 -5.83 -5.03 16.94
C PRO A 148 -6.30 -6.38 17.48
N LYS A 149 -6.44 -6.52 18.80
CA LYS A 149 -6.94 -7.74 19.46
C LYS A 149 -8.40 -8.02 19.06
N ALA A 150 -9.28 -7.00 19.16
CA ALA A 150 -10.68 -7.13 18.78
C ALA A 150 -10.83 -7.45 17.29
N TYR A 151 -9.99 -6.85 16.44
CA TYR A 151 -9.97 -7.11 15.00
C TYR A 151 -9.65 -8.59 14.71
N ARG A 152 -8.60 -9.13 15.34
CA ARG A 152 -8.23 -10.56 15.21
C ARG A 152 -9.37 -11.48 15.65
N THR A 153 -9.95 -11.23 16.82
CA THR A 153 -11.05 -12.05 17.36
C THR A 153 -12.25 -12.04 16.41
N SER A 154 -12.69 -10.85 16.01
CA SER A 154 -13.86 -10.72 15.10
C SER A 154 -13.62 -11.30 13.70
N TYR A 155 -12.38 -11.42 13.27
CA TYR A 155 -12.02 -12.08 12.01
C TYR A 155 -12.09 -13.61 12.14
N LEU A 156 -11.56 -14.16 13.24
CA LEU A 156 -11.58 -15.60 13.51
C LEU A 156 -12.99 -16.15 13.75
N GLU A 157 -13.89 -15.35 14.34
CA GLU A 157 -15.29 -15.71 14.54
C GLU A 157 -16.12 -15.78 13.23
N LYS A 158 -15.59 -15.26 12.13
CA LYS A 158 -16.23 -15.27 10.80
C LYS A 158 -15.72 -16.36 9.86
N LEU A 159 -14.74 -17.16 10.31
CA LEU A 159 -14.17 -18.28 9.56
C LEU A 159 -14.86 -19.58 9.90
#